data_eb88972a98ba1063f07e5362375171c2
#
_entry.id   eb88972a98ba1063f07e5362375171c2
#
_cell.length_a   1.000
_cell.length_b   1.000
_cell.length_c   1.000
_cell.angle_alpha   90.00
_cell.angle_beta   90.00
_cell.angle_gamma   90.00
#
_symmetry.space_group_name_H-M   'P 1'
#
loop_
_entity.id
_entity.type
_entity.pdbx_description
1 polymer ?
#
loop_
_entity_poly.entity_id
_entity_poly.type
_entity_poly.pdbx_seq_one_letter_code
_entity_poly.pdbx_strand_id
1 'polypeptide(L)'
;MEIDSENLSSNDSQADAVIKLDAIFRALPDLLFCMDSSGRILSYKAGKSSSLYLLPEQFLGQQMQAILPPDVGQKFFRAFQEALQTGNVVSVDYQLQVPDGQRWFEARLVSSAESRVIAIVRDVTDRVTAAEQARCQLQRLSALHSIDAVITSGFDLNVILSVILRQITGQLGVDAADILLLNQQTGMLEFAAGHGFRTMTFHHIAVMIGQGYAGTAALERRTVSIPTLDDQQAGSLFSPGLVREKFASYYAVPLISKGQVKGVLEIYHRSILKPADDWFEFLATLAGQTAAAIDSASLFQDLQRSNIELTMAYDATIEGWSHALDLRDKETEGHTQRVTELTVKLARIFGMSEAEMVQARWGALLHDIGKLGVPDGILLKPGSLTDEEWVVMKKHPTFAYEMLSPIRYLRLALDIPYCHHEKWDGTGYPQGLKGEQIPLVARIFAVVDVRDALLSDRPYRLAWPEEKVLDYIRSLAGTSFDPQVVKICLESGLLKGQKRP
;
A
#
# COMPACT_ATOMS: atom_id res chain seq x y z
N MET A 1 73.47 58.91 20.95
CA MET A 1 72.14 59.45 21.05
C MET A 1 71.22 58.61 20.19
N GLU A 2 70.99 57.38 20.59
CA GLU A 2 70.17 56.32 20.02
C GLU A 2 69.37 55.75 21.17
N ILE A 3 68.24 56.28 21.41
CA ILE A 3 67.21 55.71 22.31
C ILE A 3 65.82 56.22 21.79
N ASP A 4 64.91 55.28 21.64
CA ASP A 4 63.46 55.51 21.39
C ASP A 4 62.92 55.35 19.96
N SER A 5 63.28 54.31 19.20
CA SER A 5 62.49 53.93 18.03
C SER A 5 61.69 52.59 18.21
N GLU A 6 62.01 51.77 19.24
CA GLU A 6 61.30 50.49 19.48
C GLU A 6 60.00 50.60 20.31
N ASN A 7 59.87 51.66 21.10
CA ASN A 7 58.65 51.82 21.93
C ASN A 7 57.46 52.47 21.21
N LEU A 8 57.66 53.11 20.06
CA LEU A 8 56.58 53.69 19.27
C LEU A 8 55.88 52.67 18.35
N SER A 9 56.58 51.60 17.90
CA SER A 9 56.01 50.58 17.05
C SER A 9 55.12 49.57 17.81
N SER A 10 55.41 49.36 19.10
CA SER A 10 54.62 48.44 19.93
C SER A 10 53.25 49.02 20.38
N ASN A 11 53.21 50.33 20.60
CA ASN A 11 52.00 51.06 20.99
C ASN A 11 51.00 51.21 19.82
N ASP A 12 51.46 51.43 18.57
CA ASP A 12 50.63 51.49 17.40
C ASP A 12 50.06 50.13 17.04
N SER A 13 50.81 49.08 17.20
CA SER A 13 50.38 47.69 16.97
C SER A 13 49.30 47.26 17.98
N GLN A 14 49.44 47.67 19.26
CA GLN A 14 48.42 47.42 20.29
C GLN A 14 47.16 48.26 20.09
N ALA A 15 47.26 49.50 19.68
CA ALA A 15 46.12 50.38 19.36
C ALA A 15 45.34 49.86 18.17
N ASP A 16 46.01 49.37 17.11
CA ASP A 16 45.40 48.79 15.93
C ASP A 16 44.70 47.42 16.22
N ALA A 17 45.29 46.62 17.11
CA ALA A 17 44.67 45.38 17.58
C ALA A 17 43.38 45.64 18.42
N VAL A 18 43.38 46.65 19.25
CA VAL A 18 42.21 47.05 20.03
C VAL A 18 41.07 47.58 19.16
N ILE A 19 41.41 48.39 18.13
CA ILE A 19 40.45 48.90 17.14
C ILE A 19 39.82 47.77 16.35
N LYS A 20 40.61 46.79 15.89
CA LYS A 20 40.16 45.61 15.16
C LYS A 20 39.27 44.73 16.05
N LEU A 21 39.62 44.46 17.27
CA LEU A 21 38.80 43.74 18.25
C LEU A 21 37.48 44.44 18.51
N ASP A 22 37.47 45.75 18.69
CA ASP A 22 36.26 46.53 18.91
C ASP A 22 35.33 46.45 17.68
N ALA A 23 35.87 46.52 16.48
CA ALA A 23 35.10 46.36 15.23
C ALA A 23 34.46 44.96 15.10
N ILE A 24 35.20 43.88 15.45
CA ILE A 24 34.69 42.51 15.48
C ILE A 24 33.54 42.35 16.49
N PHE A 25 33.73 42.87 17.69
CA PHE A 25 32.69 42.81 18.70
C PHE A 25 31.47 43.62 18.38
N ARG A 26 31.58 44.73 17.63
CA ARG A 26 30.42 45.52 17.19
C ARG A 26 29.66 44.81 16.06
N ALA A 27 30.31 43.95 15.31
CA ALA A 27 29.70 43.17 14.25
C ALA A 27 28.97 41.92 14.74
N LEU A 28 29.31 41.44 15.96
CA LEU A 28 28.63 40.29 16.56
C LEU A 28 27.34 40.72 17.28
N PRO A 29 26.22 40.08 17.03
CA PRO A 29 24.95 40.38 17.71
C PRO A 29 24.91 39.83 19.15
N ASP A 30 25.97 39.15 19.60
CA ASP A 30 26.06 38.39 20.84
C ASP A 30 26.30 39.28 22.04
N LEU A 31 25.87 38.82 23.24
CA LEU A 31 26.24 39.40 24.51
C LEU A 31 27.60 38.84 24.94
N LEU A 32 28.49 39.71 25.40
CA LEU A 32 29.80 39.29 25.90
C LEU A 32 29.92 39.75 27.37
N PHE A 33 30.29 38.83 28.23
CA PHE A 33 30.59 39.09 29.65
C PHE A 33 32.04 38.73 29.94
N CYS A 34 32.74 39.60 30.66
CA CYS A 34 34.04 39.32 31.24
C CYS A 34 33.88 39.14 32.72
N MET A 35 34.32 38.02 33.26
CA MET A 35 34.21 37.64 34.68
C MET A 35 35.58 37.36 35.25
N ASP A 36 35.73 37.61 36.58
CA ASP A 36 36.92 37.21 37.34
C ASP A 36 36.86 35.69 37.67
N SER A 37 37.89 35.21 38.35
CA SER A 37 38.02 33.80 38.76
C SER A 37 36.95 33.35 39.78
N SER A 38 36.21 34.27 40.38
CA SER A 38 35.07 33.96 41.25
C SER A 38 33.72 33.95 40.52
N GLY A 39 33.69 34.26 39.23
CA GLY A 39 32.48 34.38 38.41
C GLY A 39 31.76 35.72 38.56
N ARG A 40 32.42 36.72 39.12
CA ARG A 40 31.88 38.11 39.27
C ARG A 40 32.02 38.81 37.92
N ILE A 41 30.96 39.45 37.44
CA ILE A 41 30.93 40.16 36.17
C ILE A 41 31.66 41.49 36.32
N LEU A 42 32.79 41.61 35.60
CA LEU A 42 33.65 42.82 35.61
C LEU A 42 33.18 43.81 34.56
N SER A 43 32.84 43.33 33.38
CA SER A 43 32.38 44.16 32.29
C SER A 43 31.49 43.36 31.35
N TYR A 44 30.71 44.05 30.55
CA TYR A 44 29.86 43.43 29.52
C TYR A 44 29.90 44.29 28.26
N LYS A 45 29.55 43.65 27.13
CA LYS A 45 29.29 44.32 25.86
C LYS A 45 28.05 43.72 25.25
N ALA A 46 27.09 44.54 24.84
CA ALA A 46 25.87 44.12 24.19
C ALA A 46 25.88 44.50 22.71
N GLY A 47 25.52 43.59 21.81
CA GLY A 47 25.24 43.86 20.41
C GLY A 47 23.98 44.73 20.25
N LYS A 48 23.78 45.28 19.05
CA LYS A 48 22.66 46.21 18.73
C LYS A 48 21.24 45.64 18.95
N SER A 49 21.06 44.33 19.02
CA SER A 49 19.76 43.65 19.07
C SER A 49 19.58 42.75 20.29
N SER A 50 20.47 42.78 21.26
CA SER A 50 20.41 41.86 22.41
C SER A 50 19.51 42.39 23.49
N SER A 51 18.45 41.67 23.84
CA SER A 51 17.63 41.89 25.03
C SER A 51 18.36 41.36 26.24
N LEU A 52 18.76 42.24 27.14
CA LEU A 52 19.35 41.85 28.40
C LEU A 52 18.27 41.26 29.33
N TYR A 53 18.61 40.16 30.04
CA TYR A 53 17.74 39.54 31.04
C TYR A 53 17.50 40.49 32.24
N LEU A 54 18.56 41.24 32.65
CA LEU A 54 18.55 42.22 33.70
C LEU A 54 19.20 43.52 33.23
N LEU A 55 18.90 44.63 33.92
CA LEU A 55 19.57 45.90 33.65
C LEU A 55 21.05 45.85 34.11
N PRO A 56 21.97 46.55 33.44
CA PRO A 56 23.40 46.50 33.76
C PRO A 56 23.74 46.79 35.23
N GLU A 57 22.99 47.71 35.88
CA GLU A 57 23.13 48.08 37.27
C GLU A 57 22.83 46.93 38.24
N GLN A 58 22.07 45.95 37.79
CA GLN A 58 21.65 44.79 38.59
C GLN A 58 22.62 43.62 38.55
N PHE A 59 23.44 43.50 37.47
CA PHE A 59 24.34 42.37 37.34
C PHE A 59 25.84 42.72 37.40
N LEU A 60 26.24 43.97 37.11
CA LEU A 60 27.65 44.36 37.23
C LEU A 60 28.14 44.22 38.69
N GLY A 61 29.29 43.57 38.83
CA GLY A 61 29.86 43.29 40.14
C GLY A 61 29.22 42.12 40.90
N GLN A 62 28.16 41.50 40.36
CA GLN A 62 27.54 40.31 40.94
C GLN A 62 28.10 39.02 40.31
N GLN A 63 27.94 37.91 40.99
CA GLN A 63 28.28 36.60 40.46
C GLN A 63 27.24 36.15 39.45
N MET A 64 27.63 35.70 38.24
CA MET A 64 26.73 35.30 37.16
C MET A 64 25.74 34.21 37.60
N GLN A 65 26.17 33.24 38.38
CA GLN A 65 25.32 32.17 38.88
C GLN A 65 24.23 32.64 39.88
N ALA A 66 24.44 33.79 40.54
CA ALA A 66 23.48 34.31 41.53
C ALA A 66 22.36 35.15 40.88
N ILE A 67 22.58 35.66 39.66
CA ILE A 67 21.60 36.47 38.94
C ILE A 67 20.73 35.63 37.96
N LEU A 68 21.14 34.42 37.62
CA LEU A 68 20.38 33.50 36.80
C LEU A 68 19.40 32.65 37.64
N PRO A 69 18.30 32.13 37.08
CA PRO A 69 17.47 31.16 37.76
C PRO A 69 18.31 29.99 38.31
N PRO A 70 17.95 29.41 39.47
CA PRO A 70 18.81 28.44 40.18
C PRO A 70 19.30 27.26 39.34
N ASP A 71 18.46 26.73 38.48
CA ASP A 71 18.78 25.62 37.54
C ASP A 71 19.76 26.04 36.44
N VAL A 72 19.55 27.21 35.85
CA VAL A 72 20.43 27.79 34.84
C VAL A 72 21.75 28.23 35.47
N GLY A 73 21.70 28.91 36.64
CA GLY A 73 22.90 29.33 37.36
C GLY A 73 23.82 28.17 37.71
N GLN A 74 23.24 27.02 38.12
CA GLN A 74 24.05 25.81 38.40
C GLN A 74 24.71 25.22 37.15
N LYS A 75 23.99 25.18 36.03
CA LYS A 75 24.57 24.74 34.72
C LYS A 75 25.69 25.67 34.29
N PHE A 76 25.47 26.96 34.35
CA PHE A 76 26.44 27.98 33.99
C PHE A 76 27.69 27.89 34.86
N PHE A 77 27.54 27.74 36.18
CA PHE A 77 28.64 27.62 37.15
C PHE A 77 29.52 26.39 36.86
N ARG A 78 28.92 25.25 36.55
CA ARG A 78 29.69 24.05 36.13
C ARG A 78 30.53 24.32 34.87
N ALA A 79 29.93 24.89 33.83
CA ALA A 79 30.61 25.24 32.60
C ALA A 79 31.72 26.28 32.84
N PHE A 80 31.49 27.25 33.74
CA PHE A 80 32.46 28.23 34.15
C PHE A 80 33.68 27.60 34.83
N GLN A 81 33.46 26.68 35.80
CA GLN A 81 34.55 25.96 36.47
C GLN A 81 35.34 25.09 35.50
N GLU A 82 34.67 24.40 34.62
CA GLU A 82 35.33 23.57 33.60
C GLU A 82 36.20 24.41 32.65
N ALA A 83 35.70 25.55 32.18
CA ALA A 83 36.46 26.47 31.35
C ALA A 83 37.72 27.01 32.07
N LEU A 84 37.62 27.32 33.38
CA LEU A 84 38.74 27.74 34.18
C LEU A 84 39.82 26.66 34.37
N GLN A 85 39.39 25.41 34.58
CA GLN A 85 40.28 24.30 34.86
C GLN A 85 40.97 23.78 33.60
N THR A 86 40.24 23.71 32.49
CA THR A 86 40.74 23.10 31.26
C THR A 86 41.36 24.07 30.26
N GLY A 87 41.00 25.36 30.33
CA GLY A 87 41.36 26.37 29.33
C GLY A 87 40.61 26.21 28.00
N ASN A 88 39.77 25.21 27.87
CA ASN A 88 39.03 24.93 26.63
C ASN A 88 37.73 25.76 26.57
N VAL A 89 37.17 25.88 25.38
CA VAL A 89 35.83 26.46 25.18
C VAL A 89 34.77 25.48 25.68
N VAL A 90 33.96 25.90 26.65
CA VAL A 90 32.84 25.12 27.17
C VAL A 90 31.53 25.78 26.75
N SER A 91 30.60 25.00 26.17
CA SER A 91 29.28 25.48 25.73
C SER A 91 28.19 24.99 26.67
N VAL A 92 27.22 25.86 26.95
CA VAL A 92 26.03 25.52 27.74
C VAL A 92 24.80 26.15 27.10
N ASP A 93 23.78 25.33 26.88
CA ASP A 93 22.47 25.75 26.37
C ASP A 93 21.47 25.87 27.53
N TYR A 94 20.72 26.96 27.53
CA TYR A 94 19.72 27.23 28.57
C TYR A 94 18.58 28.11 28.07
N GLN A 95 17.49 28.09 28.80
CA GLN A 95 16.28 28.84 28.53
C GLN A 95 16.06 29.89 29.60
N LEU A 96 15.69 31.11 29.21
CA LEU A 96 15.34 32.18 30.14
C LEU A 96 13.99 32.78 29.74
N GLN A 97 13.23 33.17 30.80
CA GLN A 97 12.06 34.01 30.65
C GLN A 97 12.53 35.45 30.62
N VAL A 98 12.53 36.04 29.45
CA VAL A 98 12.83 37.50 29.27
C VAL A 98 11.52 38.28 29.13
N PRO A 99 11.53 39.65 29.21
CA PRO A 99 10.31 40.43 29.10
C PRO A 99 9.47 40.14 27.84
N ASP A 100 10.14 39.81 26.75
CA ASP A 100 9.51 39.52 25.45
C ASP A 100 9.09 38.05 25.28
N GLY A 101 9.18 37.20 26.34
CA GLY A 101 8.82 35.79 26.30
C GLY A 101 9.97 34.86 26.65
N GLN A 102 9.76 33.58 26.43
CA GLN A 102 10.76 32.55 26.70
C GLN A 102 11.75 32.44 25.50
N ARG A 103 13.06 32.51 25.80
CA ARG A 103 14.11 32.49 24.81
C ARG A 103 15.18 31.43 25.08
N TRP A 104 15.81 30.93 24.07
CA TRP A 104 16.92 29.98 24.10
C TRP A 104 18.25 30.70 23.92
N PHE A 105 19.21 30.43 24.81
CA PHE A 105 20.55 30.98 24.75
C PHE A 105 21.61 29.89 24.73
N GLU A 106 22.66 30.10 23.93
CA GLU A 106 23.90 29.34 23.95
C GLU A 106 24.99 30.24 24.55
N ALA A 107 25.57 29.85 25.71
CA ALA A 107 26.74 30.53 26.25
C ALA A 107 27.99 29.70 25.96
N ARG A 108 29.03 30.36 25.44
CA ARG A 108 30.37 29.81 25.25
C ARG A 108 31.33 30.50 26.17
N LEU A 109 31.95 29.73 27.08
CA LEU A 109 32.86 30.21 28.07
C LEU A 109 34.30 29.77 27.72
N VAL A 110 35.24 30.72 27.86
CA VAL A 110 36.64 30.44 27.64
C VAL A 110 37.50 31.18 28.67
N SER A 111 38.49 30.53 29.23
CA SER A 111 39.46 31.15 30.14
C SER A 111 40.48 31.97 29.38
N SER A 112 40.83 33.17 29.89
CA SER A 112 41.87 34.05 29.39
C SER A 112 43.12 33.95 30.30
N ALA A 113 44.31 34.37 29.75
CA ALA A 113 45.61 34.28 30.45
C ALA A 113 45.70 34.99 31.80
N GLU A 114 44.78 35.90 32.14
CA GLU A 114 44.75 36.62 33.41
C GLU A 114 43.74 36.02 34.45
N SER A 115 43.47 34.72 34.34
CA SER A 115 42.45 34.04 35.21
C SER A 115 41.07 34.64 35.10
N ARG A 116 40.74 35.24 33.95
CA ARG A 116 39.43 35.76 33.63
C ARG A 116 38.69 34.80 32.72
N VAL A 117 37.35 34.76 32.80
CA VAL A 117 36.52 33.99 31.89
C VAL A 117 35.70 34.95 31.04
N ILE A 118 35.77 34.71 29.72
CA ILE A 118 34.93 35.44 28.79
C ILE A 118 33.77 34.49 28.43
N ALA A 119 32.54 34.96 28.57
CA ALA A 119 31.35 34.27 28.15
C ALA A 119 30.69 35.04 27.00
N ILE A 120 30.51 34.36 25.84
CA ILE A 120 29.76 34.86 24.71
C ILE A 120 28.40 34.21 24.78
N VAL A 121 27.35 35.00 24.89
CA VAL A 121 25.97 34.52 24.99
C VAL A 121 25.20 34.93 23.76
N ARG A 122 24.71 33.93 23.02
CA ARG A 122 23.97 34.08 21.76
C ARG A 122 22.52 33.70 21.98
N ASP A 123 21.59 34.50 21.50
CA ASP A 123 20.18 34.15 21.37
C ASP A 123 20.07 33.17 20.18
N VAL A 124 19.62 31.94 20.44
CA VAL A 124 19.47 30.88 19.47
C VAL A 124 18.00 30.46 19.27
N THR A 125 17.07 31.31 19.79
CA THR A 125 15.63 31.03 19.79
C THR A 125 15.13 30.71 18.37
N ASP A 126 15.41 31.57 17.39
CA ASP A 126 14.95 31.37 16.02
C ASP A 126 15.52 30.06 15.39
N ARG A 127 16.78 29.74 15.73
CA ARG A 127 17.41 28.50 15.25
C ARG A 127 16.75 27.25 15.86
N VAL A 128 16.49 27.28 17.17
CA VAL A 128 15.87 26.14 17.87
C VAL A 128 14.43 25.97 17.43
N THR A 129 13.66 27.05 17.37
CA THR A 129 12.25 26.99 16.93
C THR A 129 12.12 26.53 15.47
N ALA A 130 12.96 27.03 14.57
CA ALA A 130 13.00 26.58 13.19
C ALA A 130 13.38 25.08 13.07
N ALA A 131 14.34 24.63 13.87
CA ALA A 131 14.74 23.21 13.90
C ALA A 131 13.61 22.31 14.43
N GLU A 132 12.91 22.73 15.48
CA GLU A 132 11.74 22.03 16.02
C GLU A 132 10.58 21.98 15.02
N GLN A 133 10.30 23.07 14.34
CA GLN A 133 9.28 23.13 13.28
C GLN A 133 9.64 22.22 12.12
N ALA A 134 10.89 22.27 11.64
CA ALA A 134 11.36 21.38 10.56
C ALA A 134 11.28 19.91 10.96
N ARG A 135 11.63 19.56 12.22
CA ARG A 135 11.50 18.21 12.75
C ARG A 135 10.05 17.73 12.77
N CYS A 136 9.14 18.60 13.23
CA CYS A 136 7.70 18.30 13.25
C CYS A 136 7.18 18.07 11.82
N GLN A 137 7.55 18.91 10.86
CA GLN A 137 7.17 18.76 9.46
C GLN A 137 7.72 17.47 8.84
N LEU A 138 8.97 17.11 9.10
CA LEU A 138 9.55 15.84 8.64
C LEU A 138 8.81 14.63 9.21
N GLN A 139 8.43 14.67 10.48
CA GLN A 139 7.63 13.60 11.09
C GLN A 139 6.25 13.48 10.45
N ARG A 140 5.57 14.61 10.20
CA ARG A 140 4.28 14.64 9.49
C ARG A 140 4.41 14.06 8.08
N LEU A 141 5.42 14.46 7.30
CA LEU A 141 5.67 13.93 5.96
C LEU A 141 5.98 12.43 5.96
N SER A 142 6.77 11.96 6.92
CA SER A 142 7.07 10.53 7.07
C SER A 142 5.83 9.69 7.36
N ALA A 143 4.92 10.20 8.20
CA ALA A 143 3.65 9.55 8.50
C ALA A 143 2.77 9.43 7.23
N LEU A 144 2.65 10.51 6.46
CA LEU A 144 1.91 10.54 5.20
C LEU A 144 2.49 9.54 4.19
N HIS A 145 3.81 9.53 4.04
CA HIS A 145 4.49 8.58 3.13
C HIS A 145 4.30 7.11 3.54
N SER A 146 4.26 6.83 4.84
CA SER A 146 3.99 5.48 5.35
C SER A 146 2.57 5.01 5.01
N ILE A 147 1.59 5.91 5.06
CA ILE A 147 0.21 5.63 4.66
C ILE A 147 0.15 5.33 3.16
N ASP A 148 0.76 6.16 2.32
CA ASP A 148 0.80 5.96 0.87
C ASP A 148 1.45 4.62 0.47
N ALA A 149 2.54 4.24 1.15
CA ALA A 149 3.22 2.97 0.91
C ALA A 149 2.32 1.75 1.23
N VAL A 150 1.51 1.82 2.28
CA VAL A 150 0.57 0.75 2.65
C VAL A 150 -0.59 0.67 1.66
N ILE A 151 -1.11 1.81 1.20
CA ILE A 151 -2.18 1.87 0.19
C ILE A 151 -1.73 1.20 -1.12
N THR A 152 -0.50 1.45 -1.56
CA THR A 152 0.03 0.93 -2.83
C THR A 152 0.44 -0.54 -2.78
N SER A 153 0.63 -1.11 -1.59
CA SER A 153 1.08 -2.51 -1.42
C SER A 153 -0.03 -3.57 -1.59
N GLY A 154 -1.29 -3.18 -1.78
CA GLY A 154 -2.40 -4.10 -2.05
C GLY A 154 -2.86 -4.93 -0.84
N PHE A 155 -2.59 -4.49 0.39
CA PHE A 155 -3.06 -5.16 1.60
C PHE A 155 -4.58 -5.09 1.78
N ASP A 156 -5.10 -6.03 2.58
CA ASP A 156 -6.49 -6.00 3.06
C ASP A 156 -6.82 -4.64 3.69
N LEU A 157 -8.01 -4.11 3.43
CA LEU A 157 -8.48 -2.83 3.94
C LEU A 157 -8.34 -2.74 5.48
N ASN A 158 -8.61 -3.82 6.21
CA ASN A 158 -8.48 -3.84 7.67
C ASN A 158 -7.04 -3.60 8.14
N VAL A 159 -6.06 -4.13 7.40
CA VAL A 159 -4.64 -3.91 7.69
C VAL A 159 -4.28 -2.44 7.43
N ILE A 160 -4.74 -1.89 6.31
CA ILE A 160 -4.55 -0.48 5.95
C ILE A 160 -5.12 0.43 7.04
N LEU A 161 -6.38 0.23 7.43
CA LEU A 161 -7.05 1.03 8.45
C LEU A 161 -6.34 0.95 9.82
N SER A 162 -5.86 -0.24 10.20
CA SER A 162 -5.13 -0.43 11.47
C SER A 162 -3.80 0.34 11.50
N VAL A 163 -3.08 0.39 10.37
CA VAL A 163 -1.84 1.18 10.25
C VAL A 163 -2.15 2.67 10.32
N ILE A 164 -3.16 3.12 9.58
CA ILE A 164 -3.60 4.53 9.57
C ILE A 164 -3.99 4.99 10.98
N LEU A 165 -4.81 4.22 11.70
CA LEU A 165 -5.26 4.57 13.04
C LEU A 165 -4.11 4.67 14.03
N ARG A 166 -3.09 3.80 13.93
CA ARG A 166 -1.87 3.89 14.74
C ARG A 166 -1.08 5.16 14.45
N GLN A 167 -0.99 5.55 13.19
CA GLN A 167 -0.34 6.81 12.81
C GLN A 167 -1.13 8.02 13.31
N ILE A 168 -2.44 8.01 13.14
CA ILE A 168 -3.33 9.09 13.62
C ILE A 168 -3.18 9.28 15.13
N THR A 169 -3.30 8.22 15.93
CA THR A 169 -3.20 8.31 17.38
C THR A 169 -1.82 8.81 17.84
N GLY A 170 -0.75 8.31 17.21
CA GLY A 170 0.63 8.73 17.52
C GLY A 170 0.94 10.16 17.13
N GLN A 171 0.51 10.62 15.96
CA GLN A 171 0.83 11.95 15.43
C GLN A 171 -0.04 13.06 16.04
N LEU A 172 -1.30 12.78 16.32
CA LEU A 172 -2.22 13.73 16.96
C LEU A 172 -2.10 13.74 18.48
N GLY A 173 -1.36 12.78 19.08
CA GLY A 173 -1.20 12.66 20.52
C GLY A 173 -2.51 12.34 21.23
N VAL A 174 -3.40 11.54 20.61
CA VAL A 174 -4.71 11.18 21.14
C VAL A 174 -4.73 9.74 21.65
N ASP A 175 -5.64 9.44 22.59
CA ASP A 175 -5.66 8.14 23.27
C ASP A 175 -6.23 7.02 22.44
N ALA A 176 -7.28 7.29 21.65
CA ALA A 176 -7.92 6.30 20.80
C ALA A 176 -8.53 6.94 19.56
N ALA A 177 -8.67 6.13 18.53
CA ALA A 177 -9.40 6.49 17.31
C ALA A 177 -10.00 5.24 16.68
N ASP A 178 -11.13 5.41 15.98
CA ASP A 178 -11.71 4.38 15.14
C ASP A 178 -12.22 4.94 13.80
N ILE A 179 -12.55 4.02 12.92
CA ILE A 179 -13.14 4.33 11.61
C ILE A 179 -14.44 3.56 11.48
N LEU A 180 -15.50 4.31 11.19
CA LEU A 180 -16.77 3.78 10.76
C LEU A 180 -16.86 3.91 9.25
N LEU A 181 -17.12 2.82 8.53
CA LEU A 181 -17.34 2.81 7.08
C LEU A 181 -18.80 2.97 6.75
N LEU A 182 -19.10 3.75 5.74
CA LEU A 182 -20.47 3.90 5.25
C LEU A 182 -20.85 2.72 4.35
N ASN A 183 -21.81 1.93 4.81
CA ASN A 183 -22.49 0.96 3.98
C ASN A 183 -23.53 1.69 3.11
N GLN A 184 -23.27 1.77 1.83
CA GLN A 184 -24.12 2.52 0.88
C GLN A 184 -25.49 1.89 0.66
N GLN A 185 -25.65 0.59 0.92
CA GLN A 185 -26.93 -0.11 0.74
C GLN A 185 -27.88 0.14 1.92
N THR A 186 -27.34 0.17 3.15
CA THR A 186 -28.13 0.34 4.37
C THR A 186 -28.20 1.79 4.85
N GLY A 187 -27.26 2.65 4.41
CA GLY A 187 -27.10 4.02 4.90
C GLY A 187 -26.52 4.08 6.33
N MET A 188 -25.93 2.99 6.81
CA MET A 188 -25.37 2.92 8.15
C MET A 188 -23.84 3.07 8.12
N LEU A 189 -23.33 3.72 9.15
CA LEU A 189 -21.91 3.75 9.48
C LEU A 189 -21.61 2.54 10.36
N GLU A 190 -20.82 1.63 9.88
CA GLU A 190 -20.46 0.36 10.53
C GLU A 190 -19.01 0.39 10.99
N PHE A 191 -18.73 -0.10 12.20
CA PHE A 191 -17.37 -0.17 12.73
C PHE A 191 -16.47 -1.04 11.83
N ALA A 192 -15.34 -0.49 11.42
CA ALA A 192 -14.36 -1.17 10.58
C ALA A 192 -13.05 -1.48 11.31
N ALA A 193 -12.49 -0.50 12.02
CA ALA A 193 -11.24 -0.66 12.74
C ALA A 193 -11.14 0.35 13.89
N GLY A 194 -10.39 0.00 14.95
CA GLY A 194 -10.14 0.88 16.10
C GLY A 194 -8.74 0.67 16.69
N HIS A 195 -8.19 1.71 17.31
CA HIS A 195 -6.91 1.67 17.99
C HIS A 195 -6.94 2.47 19.30
N GLY A 196 -6.20 2.00 20.34
CA GLY A 196 -6.03 2.72 21.61
C GLY A 196 -7.12 2.53 22.66
N PHE A 197 -8.15 1.76 22.36
CA PHE A 197 -9.21 1.41 23.31
C PHE A 197 -8.73 0.35 24.34
N ARG A 198 -9.24 0.43 25.55
CA ARG A 198 -8.96 -0.53 26.63
C ARG A 198 -9.95 -1.70 26.67
N THR A 199 -11.12 -1.49 26.07
CA THR A 199 -12.20 -2.50 26.03
C THR A 199 -12.51 -2.89 24.58
N MET A 200 -12.89 -4.15 24.34
CA MET A 200 -13.15 -4.69 22.99
C MET A 200 -14.64 -4.64 22.60
N THR A 201 -15.45 -3.85 23.28
CA THR A 201 -16.93 -3.91 23.20
C THR A 201 -17.51 -3.15 22.00
N PHE A 202 -16.70 -2.65 21.07
CA PHE A 202 -17.14 -1.71 19.99
C PHE A 202 -17.47 -2.38 18.65
N HIS A 203 -17.20 -3.66 18.48
CA HIS A 203 -17.29 -4.34 17.18
C HIS A 203 -18.71 -4.44 16.57
N HIS A 204 -19.72 -3.94 17.27
CA HIS A 204 -21.13 -4.01 16.82
C HIS A 204 -21.82 -2.64 16.78
N ILE A 205 -21.05 -1.55 16.66
CA ILE A 205 -21.64 -0.22 16.54
C ILE A 205 -21.99 0.01 15.07
N ALA A 206 -23.28 0.19 14.83
CA ALA A 206 -23.80 0.71 13.57
C ALA A 206 -24.63 1.96 13.87
N VAL A 207 -24.28 3.07 13.22
CA VAL A 207 -24.91 4.38 13.43
C VAL A 207 -25.54 4.86 12.12
N MET A 208 -26.78 5.26 12.15
CA MET A 208 -27.45 5.81 10.96
C MET A 208 -26.90 7.22 10.66
N ILE A 209 -26.77 7.55 9.37
CA ILE A 209 -26.43 8.93 8.96
C ILE A 209 -27.45 9.90 9.58
N GLY A 210 -26.92 10.97 10.21
CA GLY A 210 -27.71 11.97 10.94
C GLY A 210 -27.99 11.61 12.40
N GLN A 211 -27.64 10.42 12.88
CA GLN A 211 -27.77 10.03 14.28
C GLN A 211 -26.42 10.10 15.01
N GLY A 212 -26.44 10.59 16.24
CA GLY A 212 -25.22 10.75 17.03
C GLY A 212 -24.23 11.74 16.39
N TYR A 213 -23.05 11.81 16.94
CA TYR A 213 -22.02 12.75 16.44
C TYR A 213 -21.39 12.28 15.13
N ALA A 214 -21.11 10.99 15.00
CA ALA A 214 -20.57 10.42 13.77
C ALA A 214 -21.57 10.54 12.61
N GLY A 215 -22.85 10.19 12.84
CA GLY A 215 -23.90 10.34 11.82
C GLY A 215 -24.12 11.79 11.41
N THR A 216 -24.05 12.73 12.36
CA THR A 216 -24.12 14.17 12.08
C THR A 216 -22.93 14.64 11.24
N ALA A 217 -21.70 14.22 11.59
CA ALA A 217 -20.50 14.55 10.82
C ALA A 217 -20.60 14.05 9.37
N ALA A 218 -21.14 12.84 9.16
CA ALA A 218 -21.36 12.29 7.83
C ALA A 218 -22.42 13.08 7.03
N LEU A 219 -23.55 13.41 7.67
CA LEU A 219 -24.64 14.14 7.04
C LEU A 219 -24.26 15.56 6.64
N GLU A 220 -23.66 16.30 7.58
CA GLU A 220 -23.32 17.71 7.40
C GLU A 220 -21.99 17.91 6.67
N ARG A 221 -21.22 16.81 6.49
CA ARG A 221 -19.90 16.82 5.83
C ARG A 221 -18.91 17.81 6.46
N ARG A 222 -18.98 17.96 7.78
CA ARG A 222 -18.08 18.80 8.57
C ARG A 222 -17.65 18.07 9.84
N THR A 223 -16.53 18.48 10.37
CA THR A 223 -16.03 17.98 11.65
C THR A 223 -17.00 18.38 12.78
N VAL A 224 -17.38 17.41 13.58
CA VAL A 224 -18.10 17.63 14.86
C VAL A 224 -17.07 17.58 15.97
N SER A 225 -16.99 18.64 16.76
CA SER A 225 -16.02 18.81 17.84
C SER A 225 -16.72 18.95 19.19
N ILE A 226 -16.37 18.07 20.13
CA ILE A 226 -16.85 18.08 21.51
C ILE A 226 -15.62 18.13 22.44
N PRO A 227 -15.06 19.32 22.71
CA PRO A 227 -13.83 19.46 23.48
C PRO A 227 -13.97 19.02 24.93
N THR A 228 -15.20 19.04 25.47
CA THR A 228 -15.53 18.61 26.83
C THR A 228 -16.79 17.76 26.79
N LEU A 229 -16.62 16.46 27.02
CA LEU A 229 -17.71 15.50 27.20
C LEU A 229 -18.14 15.46 28.66
N ASP A 230 -19.41 15.68 28.94
CA ASP A 230 -19.98 15.41 30.25
C ASP A 230 -20.54 13.96 30.33
N ASP A 231 -20.72 13.46 31.56
CA ASP A 231 -21.19 12.09 31.79
C ASP A 231 -22.61 11.84 31.21
N GLN A 232 -23.44 12.87 31.09
CA GLN A 232 -24.78 12.78 30.54
C GLN A 232 -24.75 12.66 29.00
N GLN A 233 -23.89 13.43 28.37
CA GLN A 233 -23.64 13.34 26.92
C GLN A 233 -22.99 12.00 26.56
N ALA A 234 -22.00 11.56 27.35
CA ALA A 234 -21.36 10.26 27.15
C ALA A 234 -22.37 9.09 27.29
N GLY A 235 -23.27 9.17 28.29
CA GLY A 235 -24.25 8.11 28.55
C GLY A 235 -25.36 8.01 27.51
N SER A 236 -25.69 9.11 26.83
CA SER A 236 -26.75 9.14 25.80
C SER A 236 -26.27 8.79 24.39
N LEU A 237 -24.97 8.92 24.13
CA LEU A 237 -24.40 8.88 22.79
C LEU A 237 -23.46 7.70 22.55
N PHE A 238 -22.90 7.14 23.60
CA PHE A 238 -21.96 6.05 23.51
C PHE A 238 -22.56 4.72 23.99
N SER A 239 -22.09 3.64 23.38
CA SER A 239 -22.37 2.31 23.92
C SER A 239 -21.83 2.18 25.35
N PRO A 240 -22.41 1.30 26.20
CA PRO A 240 -21.94 1.09 27.57
C PRO A 240 -20.43 0.77 27.67
N GLY A 241 -19.84 0.26 26.61
CA GLY A 241 -18.39 0.03 26.53
C GLY A 241 -17.58 1.31 26.42
N LEU A 242 -17.99 2.25 25.59
CA LEU A 242 -17.33 3.57 25.43
C LEU A 242 -17.42 4.44 26.69
N VAL A 243 -18.55 4.37 27.42
CA VAL A 243 -18.71 5.08 28.70
C VAL A 243 -17.63 4.66 29.71
N ARG A 244 -17.25 3.36 29.72
CA ARG A 244 -16.19 2.83 30.62
C ARG A 244 -14.80 3.36 30.31
N GLU A 245 -14.57 3.82 29.08
CA GLU A 245 -13.26 4.36 28.64
C GLU A 245 -12.95 5.74 29.24
N LYS A 246 -13.95 6.46 29.76
CA LYS A 246 -13.84 7.79 30.40
C LYS A 246 -13.16 8.81 29.51
N PHE A 247 -13.59 8.89 28.24
CA PHE A 247 -13.13 9.94 27.34
C PHE A 247 -13.70 11.30 27.76
N ALA A 248 -12.84 12.31 27.75
CA ALA A 248 -13.16 13.69 28.07
C ALA A 248 -13.32 14.59 26.84
N SER A 249 -12.77 14.21 25.70
CA SER A 249 -12.89 14.94 24.44
C SER A 249 -13.17 13.99 23.29
N TYR A 250 -13.95 14.46 22.30
CA TYR A 250 -14.37 13.69 21.13
C TYR A 250 -14.41 14.55 19.87
N TYR A 251 -13.96 13.98 18.75
CA TYR A 251 -14.02 14.61 17.43
C TYR A 251 -14.46 13.56 16.40
N ALA A 252 -15.45 13.90 15.57
CA ALA A 252 -15.88 13.09 14.43
C ALA A 252 -15.58 13.82 13.14
N VAL A 253 -14.82 13.20 12.25
CA VAL A 253 -14.34 13.79 10.99
C VAL A 253 -14.86 12.98 9.83
N PRO A 254 -15.63 13.54 8.90
CA PRO A 254 -16.11 12.82 7.74
C PRO A 254 -14.97 12.48 6.78
N LEU A 255 -14.91 11.25 6.36
CA LEU A 255 -13.96 10.75 5.38
C LEU A 255 -14.57 10.93 3.98
N ILE A 256 -14.13 11.96 3.28
CA ILE A 256 -14.70 12.36 1.98
C ILE A 256 -13.69 12.12 0.88
N SER A 257 -14.05 11.29 -0.11
CA SER A 257 -13.29 11.09 -1.36
C SER A 257 -14.18 11.40 -2.56
N LYS A 258 -13.66 12.16 -3.52
CA LYS A 258 -14.38 12.54 -4.75
C LYS A 258 -15.80 13.08 -4.51
N GLY A 259 -15.98 13.85 -3.41
CA GLY A 259 -17.26 14.43 -3.02
C GLY A 259 -18.25 13.45 -2.38
N GLN A 260 -17.87 12.20 -2.11
CA GLN A 260 -18.69 11.19 -1.42
C GLN A 260 -18.13 10.91 -0.03
N VAL A 261 -19.02 10.77 0.94
CA VAL A 261 -18.67 10.30 2.27
C VAL A 261 -18.42 8.79 2.19
N LYS A 262 -17.24 8.35 2.58
CA LYS A 262 -16.84 6.94 2.63
C LYS A 262 -16.98 6.36 4.04
N GLY A 263 -16.98 7.25 5.05
CA GLY A 263 -17.07 6.87 6.45
C GLY A 263 -16.85 8.06 7.37
N VAL A 264 -16.56 7.80 8.62
CA VAL A 264 -16.22 8.79 9.65
C VAL A 264 -15.03 8.27 10.45
N LEU A 265 -14.06 9.15 10.67
CA LEU A 265 -12.98 8.97 11.62
C LEU A 265 -13.41 9.58 12.95
N GLU A 266 -13.43 8.78 14.01
CA GLU A 266 -13.71 9.23 15.34
C GLU A 266 -12.43 9.26 16.18
N ILE A 267 -12.25 10.32 16.95
CA ILE A 267 -11.06 10.56 17.77
C ILE A 267 -11.50 10.79 19.20
N TYR A 268 -10.80 10.16 20.13
CA TYR A 268 -11.12 10.17 21.54
C TYR A 268 -9.89 10.49 22.40
N HIS A 269 -10.07 11.33 23.40
CA HIS A 269 -9.01 11.66 24.34
C HIS A 269 -9.54 11.64 25.79
N ARG A 270 -8.72 11.10 26.73
CA ARG A 270 -9.12 10.91 28.15
C ARG A 270 -8.93 12.16 29.02
N SER A 271 -8.34 13.21 28.47
CA SER A 271 -8.28 14.52 29.09
C SER A 271 -8.88 15.59 28.16
N ILE A 272 -9.18 16.76 28.68
CA ILE A 272 -9.70 17.86 27.88
C ILE A 272 -8.62 18.27 26.87
N LEU A 273 -8.94 18.13 25.61
CA LEU A 273 -8.08 18.49 24.48
C LEU A 273 -8.56 19.82 23.87
N LYS A 274 -7.67 20.80 23.82
CA LYS A 274 -7.90 22.10 23.16
C LYS A 274 -6.87 22.26 22.05
N PRO A 275 -7.12 21.69 20.88
CA PRO A 275 -6.17 21.75 19.77
C PRO A 275 -6.04 23.17 19.21
N ALA A 276 -4.85 23.51 18.70
CA ALA A 276 -4.64 24.69 17.90
C ALA A 276 -5.09 24.46 16.43
N ASP A 277 -5.18 25.52 15.65
CA ASP A 277 -5.68 25.45 14.28
C ASP A 277 -4.87 24.51 13.37
N ASP A 278 -3.55 24.44 13.55
CA ASP A 278 -2.65 23.56 12.81
C ASP A 278 -2.92 22.06 13.05
N TRP A 279 -3.44 21.71 14.24
CA TRP A 279 -3.89 20.36 14.57
C TRP A 279 -5.11 19.95 13.73
N PHE A 280 -6.08 20.87 13.56
CA PHE A 280 -7.26 20.62 12.73
C PHE A 280 -6.91 20.52 11.25
N GLU A 281 -5.98 21.34 10.75
CA GLU A 281 -5.49 21.24 9.36
C GLU A 281 -4.80 19.91 9.11
N PHE A 282 -3.98 19.45 10.05
CA PHE A 282 -3.32 18.16 9.95
C PHE A 282 -4.31 17.00 10.06
N LEU A 283 -5.29 17.06 10.95
CA LEU A 283 -6.38 16.09 11.05
C LEU A 283 -7.18 16.00 9.74
N ALA A 284 -7.51 17.14 9.13
CA ALA A 284 -8.20 17.17 7.85
C ALA A 284 -7.37 16.50 6.74
N THR A 285 -6.06 16.71 6.73
CA THR A 285 -5.13 16.05 5.79
C THR A 285 -5.13 14.53 5.97
N LEU A 286 -5.01 14.03 7.22
CA LEU A 286 -5.07 12.61 7.55
C LEU A 286 -6.42 11.98 7.17
N ALA A 287 -7.52 12.68 7.43
CA ALA A 287 -8.86 12.25 7.06
C ALA A 287 -9.01 12.14 5.52
N GLY A 288 -8.48 13.11 4.78
CA GLY A 288 -8.46 13.09 3.32
C GLY A 288 -7.69 11.90 2.75
N GLN A 289 -6.51 11.62 3.29
CA GLN A 289 -5.71 10.44 2.90
C GLN A 289 -6.39 9.13 3.28
N THR A 290 -6.97 9.07 4.47
CA THR A 290 -7.75 7.90 4.91
C THR A 290 -8.93 7.64 3.96
N ALA A 291 -9.65 8.69 3.58
CA ALA A 291 -10.75 8.58 2.62
C ALA A 291 -10.29 8.10 1.24
N ALA A 292 -9.14 8.59 0.76
CA ALA A 292 -8.54 8.14 -0.49
C ALA A 292 -8.09 6.68 -0.44
N ALA A 293 -7.52 6.26 0.69
CA ALA A 293 -7.13 4.87 0.94
C ALA A 293 -8.33 3.92 0.88
N ILE A 294 -9.41 4.28 1.57
CA ILE A 294 -10.67 3.50 1.59
C ILE A 294 -11.23 3.41 0.16
N ASP A 295 -11.31 4.53 -0.57
CA ASP A 295 -11.84 4.57 -1.93
C ASP A 295 -11.00 3.68 -2.88
N SER A 296 -9.68 3.75 -2.80
CA SER A 296 -8.76 2.93 -3.61
C SER A 296 -8.89 1.44 -3.30
N ALA A 297 -8.93 1.06 -2.03
CA ALA A 297 -9.09 -0.34 -1.62
C ALA A 297 -10.45 -0.90 -2.03
N SER A 298 -11.54 -0.13 -1.87
CA SER A 298 -12.89 -0.53 -2.31
C SER A 298 -12.95 -0.72 -3.82
N LEU A 299 -12.43 0.22 -4.61
CA LEU A 299 -12.38 0.11 -6.08
C LEU A 299 -11.59 -1.11 -6.54
N PHE A 300 -10.48 -1.43 -5.88
CA PHE A 300 -9.69 -2.62 -6.20
C PHE A 300 -10.46 -3.91 -5.92
N GLN A 301 -11.14 -4.00 -4.77
CA GLN A 301 -11.98 -5.16 -4.42
C GLN A 301 -13.15 -5.32 -5.39
N ASP A 302 -13.83 -4.21 -5.74
CA ASP A 302 -14.94 -4.23 -6.70
C ASP A 302 -14.46 -4.68 -8.09
N LEU A 303 -13.30 -4.22 -8.54
CA LEU A 303 -12.68 -4.64 -9.80
C LEU A 303 -12.35 -6.13 -9.80
N GLN A 304 -11.74 -6.64 -8.72
CA GLN A 304 -11.44 -8.08 -8.58
C GLN A 304 -12.72 -8.91 -8.63
N ARG A 305 -13.75 -8.50 -7.88
CA ARG A 305 -15.04 -9.19 -7.84
C ARG A 305 -15.68 -9.20 -9.22
N SER A 306 -15.75 -8.04 -9.89
CA SER A 306 -16.31 -7.94 -11.23
C SER A 306 -15.56 -8.81 -12.26
N ASN A 307 -14.23 -8.90 -12.14
CA ASN A 307 -13.41 -9.74 -13.01
C ASN A 307 -13.71 -11.23 -12.80
N ILE A 308 -13.86 -11.66 -11.54
CA ILE A 308 -14.26 -13.05 -11.22
C ILE A 308 -15.67 -13.33 -11.75
N GLU A 309 -16.64 -12.46 -11.53
CA GLU A 309 -18.02 -12.61 -12.00
C GLU A 309 -18.06 -12.68 -13.53
N LEU A 310 -17.27 -11.85 -14.23
CA LEU A 310 -17.17 -11.87 -15.67
C LEU A 310 -16.58 -13.19 -16.20
N THR A 311 -15.53 -13.71 -15.56
CA THR A 311 -14.91 -14.99 -15.92
C THR A 311 -15.90 -16.14 -15.74
N MET A 312 -16.64 -16.16 -14.63
CA MET A 312 -17.69 -17.16 -14.37
C MET A 312 -18.81 -17.09 -15.41
N ALA A 313 -19.21 -15.88 -15.84
CA ALA A 313 -20.22 -15.70 -16.87
C ALA A 313 -19.76 -16.23 -18.24
N TYR A 314 -18.49 -16.02 -18.58
CA TYR A 314 -17.88 -16.60 -19.79
C TYR A 314 -17.87 -18.13 -19.74
N ASP A 315 -17.41 -18.70 -18.62
CA ASP A 315 -17.39 -20.16 -18.42
C ASP A 315 -18.79 -20.77 -18.60
N ALA A 316 -19.79 -20.21 -17.91
CA ALA A 316 -21.16 -20.69 -18.01
C ALA A 316 -21.74 -20.59 -19.44
N THR A 317 -21.40 -19.51 -20.15
CA THR A 317 -21.84 -19.32 -21.54
C THR A 317 -21.21 -20.36 -22.47
N ILE A 318 -19.91 -20.61 -22.32
CA ILE A 318 -19.16 -21.58 -23.15
C ILE A 318 -19.65 -23.01 -22.87
N GLU A 319 -19.85 -23.35 -21.59
CA GLU A 319 -20.46 -24.63 -21.22
C GLU A 319 -21.86 -24.80 -21.79
N GLY A 320 -22.67 -23.74 -21.77
CA GLY A 320 -24.01 -23.74 -22.39
C GLY A 320 -23.95 -24.00 -23.91
N TRP A 321 -22.99 -23.38 -24.63
CA TRP A 321 -22.80 -23.62 -26.06
C TRP A 321 -22.34 -25.05 -26.34
N SER A 322 -21.38 -25.56 -25.57
CA SER A 322 -20.91 -26.93 -25.65
C SER A 322 -22.07 -27.93 -25.47
N HIS A 323 -22.87 -27.74 -24.44
CA HIS A 323 -24.03 -28.58 -24.16
C HIS A 323 -25.10 -28.51 -25.25
N ALA A 324 -25.35 -27.33 -25.81
CA ALA A 324 -26.27 -27.17 -26.92
C ALA A 324 -25.80 -27.94 -28.20
N LEU A 325 -24.48 -27.99 -28.44
CA LEU A 325 -23.90 -28.79 -29.51
C LEU A 325 -24.06 -30.28 -29.25
N ASP A 326 -23.73 -30.76 -28.03
CA ASP A 326 -23.87 -32.17 -27.63
C ASP A 326 -25.33 -32.70 -27.85
N LEU A 327 -26.33 -31.83 -27.58
CA LEU A 327 -27.74 -32.16 -27.84
C LEU A 327 -28.05 -32.33 -29.35
N ARG A 328 -27.31 -31.63 -30.24
CA ARG A 328 -27.53 -31.66 -31.68
C ARG A 328 -26.81 -32.81 -32.34
N ASP A 329 -25.53 -33.03 -32.08
CA ASP A 329 -24.71 -34.00 -32.81
C ASP A 329 -24.78 -35.42 -32.24
N LYS A 330 -25.46 -35.58 -31.08
CA LYS A 330 -25.66 -36.89 -30.43
C LYS A 330 -24.35 -37.63 -30.13
N GLU A 331 -23.29 -36.89 -29.83
CA GLU A 331 -22.07 -37.50 -29.36
C GLU A 331 -22.27 -38.26 -28.02
N THR A 332 -21.31 -39.09 -27.66
CA THR A 332 -21.36 -39.90 -26.43
C THR A 332 -21.48 -38.99 -25.21
N GLU A 333 -22.51 -39.23 -24.39
CA GLU A 333 -22.79 -38.43 -23.20
C GLU A 333 -21.52 -38.19 -22.38
N GLY A 334 -21.24 -36.90 -22.09
CA GLY A 334 -20.08 -36.45 -21.31
C GLY A 334 -18.73 -36.56 -22.03
N HIS A 335 -18.65 -36.81 -23.33
CA HIS A 335 -17.42 -36.83 -24.10
C HIS A 335 -16.66 -35.51 -23.97
N THR A 336 -17.32 -34.40 -24.32
CA THR A 336 -16.71 -33.06 -24.29
C THR A 336 -16.14 -32.71 -22.90
N GLN A 337 -16.81 -33.11 -21.84
CA GLN A 337 -16.31 -32.87 -20.49
C GLN A 337 -15.09 -33.70 -20.13
N ARG A 338 -15.09 -35.02 -20.50
CA ARG A 338 -13.96 -35.91 -20.25
C ARG A 338 -12.69 -35.46 -20.98
N VAL A 339 -12.82 -35.11 -22.30
CA VAL A 339 -11.66 -34.66 -23.08
C VAL A 339 -11.15 -33.33 -22.57
N THR A 340 -12.02 -32.43 -22.16
CA THR A 340 -11.64 -31.13 -21.56
C THR A 340 -10.84 -31.30 -20.26
N GLU A 341 -11.34 -32.11 -19.33
CA GLU A 341 -10.66 -32.34 -18.04
C GLU A 341 -9.28 -32.97 -18.25
N LEU A 342 -9.20 -33.97 -19.13
CA LEU A 342 -7.95 -34.66 -19.39
C LEU A 342 -6.94 -33.76 -20.12
N THR A 343 -7.40 -32.94 -21.07
CA THR A 343 -6.56 -31.95 -21.77
C THR A 343 -5.96 -30.95 -20.80
N VAL A 344 -6.76 -30.36 -19.86
CA VAL A 344 -6.27 -29.43 -18.85
C VAL A 344 -5.25 -30.08 -17.90
N LYS A 345 -5.50 -31.34 -17.46
CA LYS A 345 -4.54 -32.08 -16.63
C LYS A 345 -3.20 -32.30 -17.35
N LEU A 346 -3.24 -32.66 -18.63
CA LEU A 346 -2.03 -32.84 -19.44
C LEU A 346 -1.33 -31.47 -19.70
N ALA A 347 -2.08 -30.43 -20.06
CA ALA A 347 -1.53 -29.08 -20.26
C ALA A 347 -0.73 -28.60 -19.05
N ARG A 348 -1.19 -28.91 -17.83
CA ARG A 348 -0.46 -28.62 -16.59
C ARG A 348 0.87 -29.39 -16.50
N ILE A 349 0.92 -30.65 -16.92
CA ILE A 349 2.16 -31.45 -16.96
C ILE A 349 3.15 -30.87 -17.98
N PHE A 350 2.66 -30.30 -19.07
CA PHE A 350 3.47 -29.61 -20.06
C PHE A 350 3.92 -28.20 -19.63
N GLY A 351 3.60 -27.76 -18.41
CA GLY A 351 4.05 -26.49 -17.83
C GLY A 351 3.31 -25.26 -18.34
N MET A 352 2.09 -25.43 -18.88
CA MET A 352 1.25 -24.30 -19.28
C MET A 352 0.83 -23.48 -18.06
N SER A 353 0.79 -22.16 -18.21
CA SER A 353 0.33 -21.22 -17.20
C SER A 353 -1.19 -21.37 -16.92
N GLU A 354 -1.68 -20.87 -15.79
CA GLU A 354 -3.11 -20.90 -15.46
C GLU A 354 -3.95 -20.19 -16.55
N ALA A 355 -3.45 -19.10 -17.13
CA ALA A 355 -4.13 -18.40 -18.22
C ALA A 355 -4.23 -19.26 -19.49
N GLU A 356 -3.17 -19.97 -19.86
CA GLU A 356 -3.19 -20.90 -21.00
C GLU A 356 -4.09 -22.09 -20.72
N MET A 357 -4.15 -22.59 -19.48
CA MET A 357 -5.07 -23.67 -19.11
C MET A 357 -6.55 -23.28 -19.21
N VAL A 358 -6.91 -22.03 -18.88
CA VAL A 358 -8.26 -21.50 -19.11
C VAL A 358 -8.60 -21.51 -20.60
N GLN A 359 -7.68 -21.06 -21.46
CA GLN A 359 -7.89 -21.06 -22.91
C GLN A 359 -7.97 -22.48 -23.48
N ALA A 360 -7.12 -23.40 -23.01
CA ALA A 360 -7.17 -24.81 -23.35
C ALA A 360 -8.52 -25.44 -23.00
N ARG A 361 -9.06 -25.11 -21.82
CA ARG A 361 -10.38 -25.56 -21.35
C ARG A 361 -11.49 -25.07 -22.29
N TRP A 362 -11.50 -23.76 -22.60
CA TRP A 362 -12.49 -23.19 -23.51
C TRP A 362 -12.37 -23.76 -24.92
N GLY A 363 -11.14 -23.92 -25.42
CA GLY A 363 -10.91 -24.54 -26.71
C GLY A 363 -11.38 -25.98 -26.79
N ALA A 364 -11.13 -26.76 -25.74
CA ALA A 364 -11.58 -28.16 -25.67
C ALA A 364 -13.12 -28.28 -25.60
N LEU A 365 -13.78 -27.39 -24.80
CA LEU A 365 -15.25 -27.33 -24.74
C LEU A 365 -15.88 -26.97 -26.09
N LEU A 366 -15.19 -26.17 -26.89
CA LEU A 366 -15.69 -25.65 -28.16
C LEU A 366 -15.07 -26.35 -29.40
N HIS A 367 -14.30 -27.46 -29.23
CA HIS A 367 -13.55 -28.06 -30.32
C HIS A 367 -14.40 -28.33 -31.55
N ASP A 368 -15.60 -28.80 -31.34
CA ASP A 368 -16.55 -29.19 -32.35
C ASP A 368 -17.65 -28.17 -32.68
N ILE A 369 -17.61 -26.94 -32.09
CA ILE A 369 -18.65 -25.92 -32.25
C ILE A 369 -19.00 -25.63 -33.72
N GLY A 370 -18.02 -25.77 -34.61
CA GLY A 370 -18.22 -25.58 -36.05
C GLY A 370 -19.14 -26.60 -36.73
N LYS A 371 -19.47 -27.73 -36.06
CA LYS A 371 -20.49 -28.67 -36.52
C LYS A 371 -21.86 -28.02 -36.63
N LEU A 372 -22.09 -26.88 -35.93
CA LEU A 372 -23.29 -26.05 -36.14
C LEU A 372 -23.45 -25.58 -37.60
N GLY A 373 -22.38 -25.44 -38.37
CA GLY A 373 -22.37 -25.08 -39.77
C GLY A 373 -22.60 -26.28 -40.73
N VAL A 374 -22.59 -27.52 -40.22
CA VAL A 374 -22.79 -28.73 -41.04
C VAL A 374 -24.31 -29.04 -41.18
N PRO A 375 -24.82 -29.29 -42.38
CA PRO A 375 -26.22 -29.68 -42.60
C PRO A 375 -26.61 -30.95 -41.84
N ASP A 376 -27.83 -31.00 -41.25
CA ASP A 376 -28.32 -32.15 -40.49
C ASP A 376 -28.31 -33.46 -41.28
N GLY A 377 -28.60 -33.42 -42.59
CA GLY A 377 -28.55 -34.60 -43.47
C GLY A 377 -27.16 -35.25 -43.55
N ILE A 378 -26.08 -34.50 -43.27
CA ILE A 378 -24.71 -35.01 -43.21
C ILE A 378 -24.35 -35.34 -41.75
N LEU A 379 -24.60 -34.41 -40.82
CA LEU A 379 -24.22 -34.56 -39.42
C LEU A 379 -24.89 -35.77 -38.75
N LEU A 380 -26.20 -35.95 -39.02
CA LEU A 380 -27.05 -36.97 -38.38
C LEU A 380 -27.26 -38.19 -39.28
N LYS A 381 -26.50 -38.34 -40.37
CA LYS A 381 -26.67 -39.44 -41.35
C LYS A 381 -26.49 -40.80 -40.68
N PRO A 382 -27.47 -41.72 -40.78
CA PRO A 382 -27.32 -43.07 -40.27
C PRO A 382 -26.48 -43.89 -41.26
N GLY A 383 -25.14 -43.91 -41.13
CA GLY A 383 -24.24 -44.66 -41.95
C GLY A 383 -22.99 -43.89 -42.33
N SER A 384 -22.16 -44.47 -43.21
CA SER A 384 -20.91 -43.81 -43.64
C SER A 384 -21.20 -42.62 -44.56
N LEU A 385 -20.39 -41.55 -44.40
CA LEU A 385 -20.44 -40.39 -45.28
C LEU A 385 -19.81 -40.73 -46.61
N THR A 386 -20.33 -40.14 -47.71
CA THR A 386 -19.69 -40.15 -49.01
C THR A 386 -18.47 -39.25 -49.03
N ASP A 387 -17.63 -39.33 -50.07
CA ASP A 387 -16.46 -38.47 -50.20
C ASP A 387 -16.85 -36.98 -50.28
N GLU A 388 -17.96 -36.65 -50.94
CA GLU A 388 -18.49 -35.28 -51.03
C GLU A 388 -19.01 -34.79 -49.66
N GLU A 389 -19.69 -35.64 -48.93
CA GLU A 389 -20.17 -35.33 -47.57
C GLU A 389 -18.99 -35.15 -46.60
N TRP A 390 -17.93 -35.96 -46.75
CA TRP A 390 -16.69 -35.78 -45.99
C TRP A 390 -16.00 -34.42 -46.24
N VAL A 391 -16.04 -33.91 -47.48
CA VAL A 391 -15.55 -32.57 -47.81
C VAL A 391 -16.30 -31.50 -47.00
N VAL A 392 -17.60 -31.66 -46.82
CA VAL A 392 -18.40 -30.72 -46.01
C VAL A 392 -18.09 -30.90 -44.52
N MET A 393 -18.06 -32.15 -44.05
CA MET A 393 -17.78 -32.44 -42.64
C MET A 393 -16.42 -31.86 -42.20
N LYS A 394 -15.36 -32.00 -43.02
CA LYS A 394 -14.03 -31.48 -42.73
C LYS A 394 -13.95 -29.95 -42.68
N LYS A 395 -15.02 -29.21 -42.95
CA LYS A 395 -15.07 -27.74 -42.82
C LYS A 395 -15.39 -27.27 -41.41
N HIS A 396 -15.86 -28.16 -40.50
CA HIS A 396 -16.23 -27.69 -39.15
C HIS A 396 -15.12 -26.97 -38.42
N PRO A 397 -13.79 -27.28 -38.52
CA PRO A 397 -12.76 -26.47 -37.90
C PRO A 397 -12.70 -25.05 -38.47
N THR A 398 -12.93 -24.89 -39.77
CA THR A 398 -13.01 -23.57 -40.42
C THR A 398 -14.24 -22.81 -39.94
N PHE A 399 -15.39 -23.47 -39.87
CA PHE A 399 -16.60 -22.83 -39.29
C PHE A 399 -16.41 -22.43 -37.85
N ALA A 400 -15.75 -23.25 -37.01
CA ALA A 400 -15.39 -22.89 -35.66
C ALA A 400 -14.51 -21.64 -35.65
N TYR A 401 -13.50 -21.54 -36.49
CA TYR A 401 -12.65 -20.36 -36.61
C TYR A 401 -13.45 -19.13 -37.02
N GLU A 402 -14.30 -19.22 -38.03
CA GLU A 402 -15.15 -18.12 -38.50
C GLU A 402 -16.10 -17.61 -37.38
N MET A 403 -16.67 -18.53 -36.61
CA MET A 403 -17.57 -18.20 -35.50
C MET A 403 -16.87 -17.55 -34.30
N LEU A 404 -15.71 -18.08 -33.93
CA LEU A 404 -15.06 -17.71 -32.67
C LEU A 404 -14.00 -16.59 -32.81
N SER A 405 -13.38 -16.43 -34.00
CA SER A 405 -12.32 -15.43 -34.17
C SER A 405 -12.73 -13.98 -33.99
N PRO A 406 -13.99 -13.55 -34.23
CA PRO A 406 -14.45 -12.22 -33.92
C PRO A 406 -14.52 -11.95 -32.37
N ILE A 407 -14.63 -13.01 -31.58
CA ILE A 407 -14.80 -12.93 -30.13
C ILE A 407 -13.43 -12.79 -29.48
N ARG A 408 -13.09 -11.58 -29.04
CA ARG A 408 -11.72 -11.23 -28.60
C ARG A 408 -11.15 -12.15 -27.51
N TYR A 409 -11.94 -12.54 -26.52
CA TYR A 409 -11.48 -13.36 -25.40
C TYR A 409 -11.32 -14.85 -25.75
N LEU A 410 -11.86 -15.32 -26.89
CA LEU A 410 -11.73 -16.70 -27.38
C LEU A 410 -10.59 -16.89 -28.39
N ARG A 411 -9.91 -15.83 -28.80
CA ARG A 411 -8.85 -15.92 -29.83
C ARG A 411 -7.74 -16.90 -29.49
N LEU A 412 -7.33 -16.96 -28.22
CA LEU A 412 -6.30 -17.89 -27.75
C LEU A 412 -6.85 -19.33 -27.58
N ALA A 413 -8.16 -19.46 -27.45
CA ALA A 413 -8.83 -20.76 -27.37
C ALA A 413 -9.01 -21.43 -28.74
N LEU A 414 -8.81 -20.70 -29.87
CA LEU A 414 -8.98 -21.17 -31.24
C LEU A 414 -8.05 -22.31 -31.63
N ASP A 415 -6.92 -22.45 -30.98
CA ASP A 415 -5.90 -23.43 -31.27
C ASP A 415 -6.47 -24.87 -31.35
N ILE A 416 -7.34 -25.23 -30.42
CA ILE A 416 -7.98 -26.56 -30.41
C ILE A 416 -9.07 -26.65 -31.48
N PRO A 417 -10.13 -25.81 -31.49
CA PRO A 417 -11.20 -25.90 -32.49
C PRO A 417 -10.72 -25.88 -33.94
N TYR A 418 -9.63 -25.12 -34.20
CA TYR A 418 -9.12 -24.96 -35.55
C TYR A 418 -8.12 -26.03 -35.95
N CYS A 419 -7.37 -26.64 -35.00
CA CYS A 419 -6.23 -27.49 -35.30
C CYS A 419 -6.33 -28.93 -34.76
N HIS A 420 -7.42 -29.33 -34.09
CA HIS A 420 -7.51 -30.64 -33.43
C HIS A 420 -7.51 -31.81 -34.43
N HIS A 421 -7.77 -31.58 -35.73
CA HIS A 421 -7.68 -32.55 -36.81
C HIS A 421 -6.39 -32.44 -37.64
N GLU A 422 -5.48 -31.57 -37.27
CA GLU A 422 -4.15 -31.57 -37.87
C GLU A 422 -3.37 -32.81 -37.43
N LYS A 423 -2.50 -33.29 -38.29
CA LYS A 423 -1.66 -34.47 -38.04
C LYS A 423 -0.20 -34.09 -38.07
N TRP A 424 0.59 -34.75 -37.24
CA TRP A 424 2.02 -34.47 -37.09
C TRP A 424 2.78 -34.51 -38.43
N ASP A 425 2.40 -35.44 -39.35
CA ASP A 425 3.01 -35.61 -40.67
C ASP A 425 2.56 -34.57 -41.70
N GLY A 426 1.57 -33.72 -41.40
CA GLY A 426 1.00 -32.70 -42.27
C GLY A 426 -0.13 -33.22 -43.20
N THR A 427 -0.64 -34.44 -42.96
CA THR A 427 -1.77 -34.98 -43.72
C THR A 427 -3.13 -34.65 -43.14
N GLY A 428 -3.15 -33.80 -42.11
CA GLY A 428 -4.35 -33.34 -41.43
C GLY A 428 -5.09 -32.23 -42.16
N TYR A 429 -6.08 -31.66 -41.51
CA TYR A 429 -6.88 -30.53 -42.01
C TYR A 429 -7.27 -29.58 -40.86
N PRO A 430 -7.66 -28.34 -41.15
CA PRO A 430 -7.94 -27.70 -42.44
C PRO A 430 -6.71 -27.07 -43.14
N GLN A 431 -5.59 -26.85 -42.41
CA GLN A 431 -4.44 -26.07 -42.89
C GLN A 431 -3.31 -26.95 -43.41
N GLY A 432 -3.25 -28.24 -43.03
CA GLY A 432 -2.14 -29.15 -43.30
C GLY A 432 -0.86 -28.78 -42.56
N LEU A 433 -0.99 -28.30 -41.35
CA LEU A 433 0.14 -27.96 -40.47
C LEU A 433 0.96 -29.20 -40.14
N LYS A 434 2.31 -29.04 -40.06
CA LYS A 434 3.22 -30.17 -39.84
C LYS A 434 4.09 -29.94 -38.62
N GLY A 435 4.23 -30.99 -37.81
CA GLY A 435 5.13 -30.96 -36.66
C GLY A 435 4.77 -29.87 -35.64
N GLU A 436 5.76 -29.08 -35.26
CA GLU A 436 5.60 -28.00 -34.28
C GLU A 436 4.83 -26.77 -34.78
N GLN A 437 4.46 -26.72 -36.06
CA GLN A 437 3.52 -25.70 -36.55
C GLN A 437 2.13 -25.88 -35.94
N ILE A 438 1.78 -27.09 -35.51
CA ILE A 438 0.55 -27.35 -34.78
C ILE A 438 0.71 -26.85 -33.34
N PRO A 439 -0.18 -26.01 -32.87
CA PRO A 439 -0.13 -25.52 -31.45
C PRO A 439 -0.07 -26.69 -30.45
N LEU A 440 0.78 -26.56 -29.42
CA LEU A 440 1.00 -27.64 -28.46
C LEU A 440 -0.29 -28.16 -27.85
N VAL A 441 -1.21 -27.26 -27.48
CA VAL A 441 -2.49 -27.61 -26.86
C VAL A 441 -3.37 -28.44 -27.81
N ALA A 442 -3.32 -28.16 -29.13
CA ALA A 442 -4.04 -28.95 -30.14
C ALA A 442 -3.40 -30.34 -30.32
N ARG A 443 -2.05 -30.44 -30.29
CA ARG A 443 -1.34 -31.72 -30.28
C ARG A 443 -1.71 -32.61 -29.10
N ILE A 444 -1.84 -32.00 -27.89
CA ILE A 444 -2.28 -32.69 -26.67
C ILE A 444 -3.74 -33.15 -26.84
N PHE A 445 -4.61 -32.23 -27.28
CA PHE A 445 -6.04 -32.51 -27.44
C PHE A 445 -6.30 -33.64 -28.40
N ALA A 446 -5.62 -33.67 -29.56
CA ALA A 446 -5.78 -34.72 -30.56
C ALA A 446 -5.54 -36.16 -30.03
N VAL A 447 -4.59 -36.33 -29.14
CA VAL A 447 -4.34 -37.60 -28.42
C VAL A 447 -5.48 -37.96 -27.49
N VAL A 448 -5.96 -36.95 -26.74
CA VAL A 448 -7.04 -37.14 -25.76
C VAL A 448 -8.37 -37.46 -26.46
N ASP A 449 -8.71 -36.73 -27.50
CA ASP A 449 -9.94 -36.92 -28.29
C ASP A 449 -10.00 -38.32 -28.89
N VAL A 450 -8.97 -38.75 -29.61
CA VAL A 450 -8.90 -40.09 -30.17
C VAL A 450 -8.97 -41.18 -29.08
N ARG A 451 -8.31 -40.96 -27.91
CA ARG A 451 -8.40 -41.88 -26.80
C ARG A 451 -9.84 -42.04 -26.32
N ASP A 452 -10.54 -40.91 -26.02
CA ASP A 452 -11.91 -40.96 -25.53
C ASP A 452 -12.86 -41.58 -26.56
N ALA A 453 -12.69 -41.21 -27.82
CA ALA A 453 -13.43 -41.79 -28.92
C ALA A 453 -13.27 -43.34 -29.02
N LEU A 454 -12.08 -43.88 -28.76
CA LEU A 454 -11.81 -45.31 -28.82
C LEU A 454 -12.31 -46.08 -27.58
N LEU A 455 -12.31 -45.43 -26.40
CA LEU A 455 -12.78 -46.01 -25.14
C LEU A 455 -14.29 -45.92 -24.93
N SER A 456 -15.02 -45.22 -25.83
CA SER A 456 -16.47 -45.04 -25.72
C SER A 456 -17.18 -45.92 -26.75
N ASP A 457 -18.37 -46.44 -26.37
CA ASP A 457 -19.27 -47.12 -27.30
C ASP A 457 -19.82 -46.09 -28.28
N ARG A 458 -19.79 -46.44 -29.57
CA ARG A 458 -20.40 -45.67 -30.65
C ARG A 458 -21.44 -46.52 -31.35
N PRO A 459 -22.45 -45.93 -32.03
CA PRO A 459 -23.52 -46.69 -32.67
C PRO A 459 -23.06 -47.83 -33.59
N TYR A 460 -21.82 -47.72 -34.10
CA TYR A 460 -21.26 -48.65 -35.05
C TYR A 460 -20.09 -49.50 -34.50
N ARG A 461 -19.66 -49.27 -33.22
CA ARG A 461 -18.46 -49.89 -32.69
C ARG A 461 -18.46 -49.89 -31.18
N LEU A 462 -18.24 -51.05 -30.56
CA LEU A 462 -18.00 -51.17 -29.13
C LEU A 462 -16.66 -50.53 -28.72
N ALA A 463 -16.56 -50.10 -27.47
CA ALA A 463 -15.34 -49.60 -26.86
C ALA A 463 -14.20 -50.61 -26.98
N TRP A 464 -13.01 -50.12 -27.23
CA TRP A 464 -11.82 -50.96 -27.22
C TRP A 464 -11.30 -51.16 -25.81
N PRO A 465 -10.63 -52.32 -25.55
CA PRO A 465 -9.87 -52.48 -24.32
C PRO A 465 -8.79 -51.41 -24.17
N GLU A 466 -8.59 -50.93 -22.99
CA GLU A 466 -7.65 -49.80 -22.69
C GLU A 466 -6.23 -50.07 -23.21
N GLU A 467 -5.68 -51.26 -23.00
CA GLU A 467 -4.35 -51.64 -23.48
C GLU A 467 -4.24 -51.49 -25.02
N LYS A 468 -5.27 -51.96 -25.73
CA LYS A 468 -5.33 -51.82 -27.17
C LYS A 468 -5.35 -50.35 -27.63
N VAL A 469 -6.05 -49.46 -26.90
CA VAL A 469 -6.08 -48.02 -27.18
C VAL A 469 -4.70 -47.39 -26.99
N LEU A 470 -4.02 -47.72 -25.88
CA LEU A 470 -2.67 -47.20 -25.61
C LEU A 470 -1.64 -47.68 -26.68
N ASP A 471 -1.73 -48.93 -27.11
CA ASP A 471 -0.85 -49.45 -28.17
C ASP A 471 -1.14 -48.79 -29.51
N TYR A 472 -2.39 -48.54 -29.81
CA TYR A 472 -2.79 -47.83 -31.02
C TYR A 472 -2.27 -46.38 -31.03
N ILE A 473 -2.45 -45.63 -29.93
CA ILE A 473 -1.91 -44.28 -29.77
C ILE A 473 -0.38 -44.30 -29.97
N ARG A 474 0.32 -45.28 -29.39
CA ARG A 474 1.78 -45.44 -29.53
C ARG A 474 2.16 -45.67 -30.99
N SER A 475 1.40 -46.46 -31.71
CA SER A 475 1.67 -46.76 -33.14
C SER A 475 1.49 -45.56 -34.07
N LEU A 476 0.73 -44.55 -33.66
CA LEU A 476 0.48 -43.33 -34.42
C LEU A 476 1.48 -42.19 -34.10
N ALA A 477 2.42 -42.41 -33.17
CA ALA A 477 3.47 -41.43 -32.86
C ALA A 477 4.37 -41.20 -34.11
N GLY A 478 4.58 -39.94 -34.49
CA GLY A 478 5.35 -39.52 -35.65
C GLY A 478 4.56 -39.47 -36.96
N THR A 479 3.33 -39.94 -36.97
CA THR A 479 2.40 -39.80 -38.10
C THR A 479 1.22 -38.90 -37.75
N SER A 480 0.24 -39.40 -37.02
CA SER A 480 -0.91 -38.59 -36.59
C SER A 480 -0.57 -37.73 -35.37
N PHE A 481 0.23 -38.23 -34.41
CA PHE A 481 0.52 -37.57 -33.14
C PHE A 481 1.98 -37.20 -33.00
N ASP A 482 2.21 -36.11 -32.23
CA ASP A 482 3.52 -35.71 -31.79
C ASP A 482 4.15 -36.81 -30.91
N PRO A 483 5.35 -37.33 -31.28
CA PRO A 483 6.01 -38.38 -30.49
C PRO A 483 6.29 -37.99 -29.05
N GLN A 484 6.62 -36.71 -28.79
CA GLN A 484 6.93 -36.22 -27.48
C GLN A 484 5.65 -36.12 -26.61
N VAL A 485 4.56 -35.65 -27.20
CA VAL A 485 3.25 -35.60 -26.53
C VAL A 485 2.80 -37.00 -26.16
N VAL A 486 2.85 -37.96 -27.13
CA VAL A 486 2.49 -39.35 -26.85
C VAL A 486 3.33 -39.93 -25.70
N LYS A 487 4.65 -39.74 -25.72
CA LYS A 487 5.54 -40.22 -24.68
C LYS A 487 5.12 -39.71 -23.31
N ILE A 488 4.98 -38.37 -23.14
CA ILE A 488 4.63 -37.74 -21.85
C ILE A 488 3.23 -38.16 -21.40
N CYS A 489 2.27 -38.26 -22.33
CA CYS A 489 0.91 -38.72 -22.01
C CYS A 489 0.90 -40.14 -21.47
N LEU A 490 1.69 -41.06 -22.05
CA LEU A 490 1.79 -42.45 -21.58
C LEU A 490 2.53 -42.55 -20.24
N GLU A 491 3.62 -41.80 -20.06
CA GLU A 491 4.43 -41.78 -18.82
C GLU A 491 3.68 -41.15 -17.65
N SER A 492 2.82 -40.17 -17.90
CA SER A 492 2.01 -39.50 -16.86
C SER A 492 1.02 -40.44 -16.14
N GLY A 493 0.68 -41.56 -16.78
CA GLY A 493 -0.36 -42.46 -16.29
C GLY A 493 -1.79 -41.96 -16.42
N LEU A 494 -2.00 -40.69 -16.84
CA LEU A 494 -3.32 -40.07 -16.96
C LEU A 494 -4.18 -40.66 -18.07
N LEU A 495 -3.54 -41.31 -19.08
CA LEU A 495 -4.26 -42.02 -20.10
C LEU A 495 -4.78 -43.41 -19.64
N LYS A 496 -4.35 -43.90 -18.47
CA LYS A 496 -4.93 -45.09 -17.86
C LYS A 496 -6.21 -44.71 -17.16
N GLY A 497 -7.30 -45.38 -17.45
CA GLY A 497 -8.60 -45.11 -16.83
C GLY A 497 -8.56 -45.34 -15.33
N GLN A 498 -9.10 -44.44 -14.55
CA GLN A 498 -9.51 -44.76 -13.18
C GLN A 498 -10.60 -45.84 -13.35
N LYS A 499 -10.41 -47.01 -12.69
CA LYS A 499 -11.47 -48.03 -12.61
C LYS A 499 -12.75 -47.33 -12.16
N ARG A 500 -13.79 -47.37 -13.01
CA ARG A 500 -15.12 -46.91 -12.60
C ARG A 500 -15.49 -47.66 -11.32
N PRO A 501 -15.93 -46.96 -10.25
CA PRO A 501 -16.43 -47.61 -9.04
C PRO A 501 -17.68 -48.46 -9.36
#